data_c9e26712cdcd753cb66b6b9d26be2c7b
#
_entry.id   c9e26712cdcd753cb66b6b9d26be2c7b
#
_cell.length_a   1.000
_cell.length_b   1.000
_cell.length_c   1.000
_cell.angle_alpha   90.00
_cell.angle_beta   90.00
_cell.angle_gamma   90.00
#
_symmetry.space_group_name_H-M   'P 1'
#
loop_
_entity.id
_entity.type
_entity.pdbx_description
1 polymer ?
#
loop_
_entity_poly.entity_id
_entity_poly.type
_entity_poly.pdbx_seq_one_letter_code
_entity_poly.pdbx_strand_id
1 'polypeptide(L)'
;GIFFEKILKEHYLTTRRPTIASSYELYDSYITNENTKFPDKRLIAISRRAFFYRIKKLSPYEKTLKRYGKDYADRKFRTVRQIPKVSRVLERVEIDHTPLDLIIVDDNLLLILGRPYITVLIDCYSKCIIGVYVGYKEPSYDSVRRALVNACLSKEWITNKYPYIKKTWPCEGKIGVLVPDNATEFWSSSLDDACLSQVGDIDFNQVGKPWLKPLIERFFGTLNKKFLVSIPGKTFSSASELKGYKPDKDAV
;
A
#
# COMPACT_ATOMS: atom_id res chain seq x y z
N GLY A 1 -9.68 -40.71 0.43
CA GLY A 1 -9.47 -41.69 1.52
C GLY A 1 -8.71 -41.03 2.66
N ILE A 2 -8.85 -41.60 3.85
CA ILE A 2 -8.35 -41.05 5.13
C ILE A 2 -6.86 -40.65 5.07
N PHE A 3 -6.02 -41.53 4.51
CA PHE A 3 -4.56 -41.24 4.40
C PHE A 3 -4.22 -40.09 3.47
N PHE A 4 -4.96 -39.90 2.38
CA PHE A 4 -4.79 -38.75 1.51
C PHE A 4 -5.10 -37.43 2.26
N GLU A 5 -6.21 -37.39 3.00
CA GLU A 5 -6.61 -36.23 3.77
C GLU A 5 -5.61 -35.91 4.88
N LYS A 6 -5.06 -36.95 5.53
CA LYS A 6 -4.02 -36.77 6.55
C LYS A 6 -2.77 -36.12 5.95
N ILE A 7 -2.22 -36.69 4.88
CA ILE A 7 -1.02 -36.11 4.22
C ILE A 7 -1.30 -34.72 3.66
N LEU A 8 -2.51 -34.49 3.13
CA LEU A 8 -2.91 -33.19 2.65
C LEU A 8 -2.83 -32.12 3.75
N LYS A 9 -3.42 -32.39 4.93
CA LYS A 9 -3.49 -31.43 6.04
C LYS A 9 -2.19 -31.29 6.82
N GLU A 10 -1.55 -32.42 7.15
CA GLU A 10 -0.39 -32.44 8.05
C GLU A 10 0.95 -32.21 7.35
N HIS A 11 1.02 -32.46 6.04
CA HIS A 11 2.24 -32.31 5.27
C HIS A 11 2.12 -31.24 4.17
N TYR A 12 1.23 -31.41 3.19
CA TYR A 12 1.18 -30.54 2.01
C TYR A 12 0.71 -29.11 2.32
N LEU A 13 -0.37 -28.95 3.10
CA LEU A 13 -0.97 -27.66 3.46
C LEU A 13 -0.30 -27.05 4.70
N THR A 14 1.03 -26.99 4.70
CA THR A 14 1.82 -26.42 5.79
C THR A 14 2.71 -25.28 5.30
N THR A 15 3.17 -24.45 6.23
CA THR A 15 4.10 -23.34 5.95
C THR A 15 5.48 -23.78 5.49
N ARG A 16 5.83 -25.07 5.65
CA ARG A 16 7.06 -25.67 5.11
C ARG A 16 7.04 -25.79 3.57
N ARG A 17 5.85 -25.74 2.97
CA ARG A 17 5.62 -25.73 1.51
C ARG A 17 6.25 -26.90 0.76
N PRO A 18 6.09 -28.16 1.21
CA PRO A 18 6.63 -29.30 0.49
C PRO A 18 6.05 -29.40 -0.92
N THR A 19 6.76 -30.08 -1.81
CA THR A 19 6.28 -30.31 -3.18
C THR A 19 5.15 -31.33 -3.19
N ILE A 20 4.35 -31.36 -4.27
CA ILE A 20 3.33 -32.39 -4.43
C ILE A 20 4.00 -33.77 -4.57
N ALA A 21 5.19 -33.81 -5.19
CA ALA A 21 5.95 -35.03 -5.36
C ALA A 21 6.37 -35.63 -4.00
N SER A 22 7.00 -34.83 -3.13
CA SER A 22 7.41 -35.30 -1.80
C SER A 22 6.22 -35.70 -0.92
N SER A 23 5.07 -35.03 -1.09
CA SER A 23 3.85 -35.39 -0.39
C SER A 23 3.27 -36.74 -0.89
N TYR A 24 3.43 -37.03 -2.18
CA TYR A 24 3.04 -38.31 -2.72
C TYR A 24 3.95 -39.45 -2.23
N GLU A 25 5.25 -39.26 -2.20
CA GLU A 25 6.22 -40.22 -1.68
C GLU A 25 5.93 -40.57 -0.22
N LEU A 26 5.62 -39.55 0.60
CA LEU A 26 5.20 -39.78 1.98
C LEU A 26 3.87 -40.56 2.05
N TYR A 27 2.90 -40.25 1.20
CA TYR A 27 1.64 -40.96 1.11
C TYR A 27 1.85 -42.44 0.75
N ASP A 28 2.68 -42.71 -0.24
CA ASP A 28 2.98 -44.05 -0.71
C ASP A 28 3.69 -44.91 0.37
N SER A 29 4.66 -44.28 1.07
CA SER A 29 5.32 -44.89 2.22
C SER A 29 4.34 -45.25 3.35
N TYR A 30 3.38 -44.37 3.63
CA TYR A 30 2.32 -44.68 4.62
C TYR A 30 1.48 -45.87 4.23
N ILE A 31 1.05 -45.96 2.99
CA ILE A 31 0.25 -47.09 2.49
C ILE A 31 1.07 -48.40 2.55
N THR A 32 2.33 -48.33 2.17
CA THR A 32 3.25 -49.47 2.20
C THR A 32 3.44 -49.99 3.65
N ASN A 33 3.68 -49.08 4.59
CA ASN A 33 3.82 -49.41 6.01
C ASN A 33 2.54 -50.02 6.60
N GLU A 34 1.37 -49.48 6.26
CA GLU A 34 0.10 -50.05 6.72
C GLU A 34 -0.15 -51.45 6.14
N ASN A 35 0.18 -51.68 4.89
CA ASN A 35 0.07 -53.01 4.26
C ASN A 35 1.03 -54.02 4.88
N THR A 36 2.19 -53.58 5.34
CA THR A 36 3.13 -54.45 6.06
C THR A 36 2.61 -54.83 7.45
N LYS A 37 1.95 -53.91 8.15
CA LYS A 37 1.37 -54.15 9.48
C LYS A 37 0.09 -55.04 9.41
N PHE A 38 -0.70 -54.87 8.36
CA PHE A 38 -2.00 -55.50 8.22
C PHE A 38 -2.12 -56.22 6.85
N PRO A 39 -1.44 -57.35 6.62
CA PRO A 39 -1.42 -58.02 5.32
C PRO A 39 -2.81 -58.44 4.83
N ASP A 40 -3.71 -58.80 5.76
CA ASP A 40 -5.07 -59.24 5.46
C ASP A 40 -6.01 -58.11 5.02
N LYS A 41 -5.63 -56.84 5.25
CA LYS A 41 -6.43 -55.64 4.90
C LYS A 41 -5.69 -54.75 3.93
N ARG A 42 -5.27 -55.28 2.81
CA ARG A 42 -4.44 -54.59 1.83
C ARG A 42 -5.14 -53.34 1.29
N LEU A 43 -4.48 -52.18 1.50
CA LEU A 43 -4.89 -50.90 0.95
C LEU A 43 -4.29 -50.68 -0.45
N ILE A 44 -5.10 -50.14 -1.35
CA ILE A 44 -4.66 -49.78 -2.70
C ILE A 44 -4.31 -48.28 -2.69
N ALA A 45 -3.05 -47.95 -2.95
CA ALA A 45 -2.62 -46.57 -3.14
C ALA A 45 -3.28 -45.96 -4.38
N ILE A 46 -3.68 -44.71 -4.28
CA ILE A 46 -4.09 -43.94 -5.47
C ILE A 46 -2.85 -43.66 -6.34
N SER A 47 -3.04 -43.67 -7.66
CA SER A 47 -1.93 -43.41 -8.57
C SER A 47 -1.37 -41.98 -8.37
N ARG A 48 -0.10 -41.80 -8.68
CA ARG A 48 0.58 -40.47 -8.62
C ARG A 48 -0.21 -39.41 -9.39
N ARG A 49 -0.71 -39.72 -10.57
CA ARG A 49 -1.53 -38.84 -11.40
C ARG A 49 -2.83 -38.43 -10.69
N ALA A 50 -3.52 -39.39 -10.06
CA ALA A 50 -4.75 -39.11 -9.31
C ALA A 50 -4.49 -38.24 -8.08
N PHE A 51 -3.36 -38.46 -7.36
CA PHE A 51 -2.95 -37.67 -6.23
C PHE A 51 -2.70 -36.18 -6.64
N PHE A 52 -1.91 -35.96 -7.70
CA PHE A 52 -1.65 -34.64 -8.25
C PHE A 52 -2.94 -33.94 -8.69
N TYR A 53 -3.83 -34.63 -9.35
CA TYR A 53 -5.11 -34.10 -9.82
C TYR A 53 -6.00 -33.64 -8.66
N ARG A 54 -6.09 -34.44 -7.59
CA ARG A 54 -6.84 -34.04 -6.37
C ARG A 54 -6.29 -32.78 -5.72
N ILE A 55 -4.96 -32.66 -5.60
CA ILE A 55 -4.33 -31.46 -5.06
C ILE A 55 -4.53 -30.24 -5.98
N LYS A 56 -4.51 -30.43 -7.31
CA LYS A 56 -4.79 -29.33 -8.25
C LYS A 56 -6.21 -28.81 -8.16
N LYS A 57 -7.17 -29.68 -7.81
CA LYS A 57 -8.59 -29.30 -7.62
C LYS A 57 -8.86 -28.48 -6.35
N LEU A 58 -7.94 -28.43 -5.40
CA LEU A 58 -8.11 -27.61 -4.21
C LEU A 58 -8.25 -26.13 -4.59
N SER A 59 -9.09 -25.41 -3.84
CA SER A 59 -9.22 -23.98 -3.99
C SER A 59 -7.84 -23.28 -4.00
N PRO A 60 -7.51 -22.50 -5.04
CA PRO A 60 -6.24 -21.79 -5.08
C PRO A 60 -6.06 -20.83 -3.89
N TYR A 61 -7.15 -20.20 -3.43
CA TYR A 61 -7.14 -19.33 -2.25
C TYR A 61 -6.81 -20.13 -0.98
N GLU A 62 -7.54 -21.23 -0.74
CA GLU A 62 -7.38 -22.05 0.46
C GLU A 62 -5.97 -22.67 0.54
N LYS A 63 -5.47 -23.17 -0.57
CA LYS A 63 -4.10 -23.65 -0.70
C LYS A 63 -3.06 -22.58 -0.37
N THR A 64 -3.27 -21.37 -0.86
CA THR A 64 -2.36 -20.24 -0.60
C THR A 64 -2.48 -19.78 0.85
N LEU A 65 -3.68 -19.70 1.39
CA LEU A 65 -3.96 -19.36 2.79
C LEU A 65 -3.19 -20.25 3.77
N LYS A 66 -3.29 -21.59 3.57
CA LYS A 66 -2.61 -22.55 4.45
C LYS A 66 -1.10 -22.59 4.30
N ARG A 67 -0.57 -22.34 3.11
CA ARG A 67 0.86 -22.43 2.80
C ARG A 67 1.62 -21.10 3.00
N TYR A 68 0.97 -19.96 2.82
CA TYR A 68 1.63 -18.64 2.82
C TYR A 68 1.04 -17.66 3.84
N GLY A 69 -0.05 -18.05 4.52
CA GLY A 69 -0.73 -17.19 5.46
C GLY A 69 -1.81 -16.31 4.82
N LYS A 70 -2.62 -15.71 5.70
CA LYS A 70 -3.82 -14.95 5.31
C LYS A 70 -3.47 -13.71 4.50
N ASP A 71 -2.51 -12.91 4.97
CA ASP A 71 -2.15 -11.64 4.31
C ASP A 71 -1.66 -11.84 2.88
N TYR A 72 -0.88 -12.90 2.65
CA TYR A 72 -0.42 -13.25 1.31
C TYR A 72 -1.56 -13.74 0.42
N ALA A 73 -2.45 -14.60 0.95
CA ALA A 73 -3.61 -15.10 0.21
C ALA A 73 -4.56 -13.97 -0.16
N ASP A 74 -4.88 -13.09 0.78
CA ASP A 74 -5.77 -11.93 0.57
C ASP A 74 -5.19 -10.98 -0.48
N ARG A 75 -3.88 -10.71 -0.45
CA ARG A 75 -3.21 -9.90 -1.49
C ARG A 75 -3.24 -10.56 -2.87
N LYS A 76 -2.98 -11.87 -2.94
CA LYS A 76 -2.90 -12.61 -4.21
C LYS A 76 -4.25 -12.81 -4.88
N PHE A 77 -5.31 -13.05 -4.10
CA PHE A 77 -6.65 -13.36 -4.59
C PHE A 77 -7.66 -12.25 -4.32
N ARG A 78 -7.16 -11.05 -4.00
CA ARG A 78 -8.05 -9.93 -3.73
C ARG A 78 -9.00 -9.71 -4.90
N THR A 79 -10.27 -9.64 -4.61
CA THR A 79 -11.27 -9.09 -5.52
C THR A 79 -11.14 -7.57 -5.45
N VAL A 80 -10.84 -6.94 -6.56
CA VAL A 80 -10.87 -5.48 -6.63
C VAL A 80 -12.33 -5.06 -6.45
N ARG A 81 -12.71 -4.67 -5.23
CA ARG A 81 -14.00 -4.01 -5.03
C ARG A 81 -13.98 -2.71 -5.81
N GLN A 82 -15.06 -2.40 -6.49
CA GLN A 82 -15.19 -1.11 -7.16
C GLN A 82 -15.04 -0.01 -6.10
N ILE A 83 -14.12 0.91 -6.35
CA ILE A 83 -14.04 2.15 -5.57
C ILE A 83 -15.42 2.84 -5.72
N PRO A 84 -16.01 3.38 -4.64
CA PRO A 84 -17.26 4.09 -4.73
C PRO A 84 -17.23 5.07 -5.90
N LYS A 85 -18.21 4.99 -6.81
CA LYS A 85 -18.32 5.93 -7.90
C LYS A 85 -18.67 7.29 -7.32
N VAL A 86 -17.78 8.25 -7.52
CA VAL A 86 -18.03 9.67 -7.19
C VAL A 86 -18.72 10.36 -8.36
N SER A 87 -19.66 11.23 -8.08
CA SER A 87 -20.50 11.90 -9.07
C SER A 87 -20.10 13.35 -9.35
N ARG A 88 -19.36 13.98 -8.42
CA ARG A 88 -18.96 15.38 -8.48
C ARG A 88 -17.59 15.63 -7.87
N VAL A 89 -17.03 16.81 -8.13
CA VAL A 89 -15.80 17.28 -7.50
C VAL A 89 -15.99 17.46 -5.99
N LEU A 90 -14.91 17.23 -5.21
CA LEU A 90 -14.87 17.34 -3.75
C LEU A 90 -15.80 16.41 -2.98
N GLU A 91 -16.54 15.52 -3.66
CA GLU A 91 -17.40 14.54 -3.01
C GLU A 91 -16.58 13.57 -2.14
N ARG A 92 -15.43 13.09 -2.65
CA ARG A 92 -14.50 12.19 -1.96
C ARG A 92 -13.06 12.59 -2.28
N VAL A 93 -12.26 12.78 -1.26
CA VAL A 93 -10.87 13.23 -1.33
C VAL A 93 -9.96 12.27 -0.57
N GLU A 94 -8.94 11.74 -1.24
CA GLU A 94 -7.89 10.95 -0.59
C GLU A 94 -6.83 11.91 -0.02
N ILE A 95 -6.39 11.65 1.23
CA ILE A 95 -5.26 12.33 1.87
C ILE A 95 -4.21 11.31 2.29
N ASP A 96 -2.95 11.64 2.07
CA ASP A 96 -1.82 10.83 2.51
C ASP A 96 -0.54 11.65 2.58
N HIS A 97 0.50 11.08 3.21
CA HIS A 97 1.81 11.71 3.32
C HIS A 97 2.93 10.71 3.11
N THR A 98 4.04 11.23 2.62
CA THR A 98 5.25 10.45 2.39
C THR A 98 6.48 11.33 2.58
N PRO A 99 7.62 10.79 3.08
CA PRO A 99 8.89 11.48 2.97
C PRO A 99 9.25 11.62 1.49
N LEU A 100 9.70 12.79 1.07
CA LEU A 100 10.21 13.00 -0.29
C LEU A 100 11.59 12.31 -0.43
N ASP A 101 11.84 11.74 -1.61
CA ASP A 101 13.13 11.16 -1.95
C ASP A 101 14.14 12.26 -2.35
N LEU A 102 14.34 13.21 -1.43
CA LEU A 102 15.13 14.42 -1.61
C LEU A 102 15.75 14.85 -0.28
N ILE A 103 17.03 15.21 -0.29
CA ILE A 103 17.71 15.88 0.83
C ILE A 103 17.75 17.36 0.54
N ILE A 104 17.37 18.18 1.53
CA ILE A 104 17.36 19.63 1.43
C ILE A 104 18.38 20.21 2.40
N VAL A 105 18.99 21.32 1.98
CA VAL A 105 19.97 22.11 2.74
C VAL A 105 19.38 23.48 3.04
N ASP A 106 19.74 24.06 4.17
CA ASP A 106 19.44 25.45 4.48
C ASP A 106 20.37 26.38 3.68
N ASP A 107 19.81 27.28 2.90
CA ASP A 107 20.56 28.17 2.00
C ASP A 107 21.51 29.13 2.75
N ASN A 108 21.22 29.49 4.00
CA ASN A 108 22.02 30.45 4.76
C ASN A 108 23.10 29.76 5.58
N LEU A 109 22.75 28.62 6.19
CA LEU A 109 23.64 27.92 7.12
C LEU A 109 24.39 26.79 6.47
N LEU A 110 24.04 26.41 5.25
CA LEU A 110 24.53 25.22 4.51
C LEU A 110 24.44 23.93 5.33
N LEU A 111 23.42 23.87 6.20
CA LEU A 111 23.16 22.69 7.03
C LEU A 111 22.16 21.77 6.36
N ILE A 112 22.42 20.48 6.45
CA ILE A 112 21.50 19.45 5.96
C ILE A 112 20.26 19.43 6.85
N LEU A 113 19.09 19.78 6.29
CA LEU A 113 17.79 19.74 6.95
C LEU A 113 17.16 18.35 6.92
N GLY A 114 17.66 17.46 6.06
CA GLY A 114 17.15 16.11 5.90
C GLY A 114 16.08 16.00 4.83
N ARG A 115 15.26 14.94 4.92
CA ARG A 115 14.17 14.65 3.97
C ARG A 115 12.87 15.32 4.44
N PRO A 116 12.28 16.21 3.63
CA PRO A 116 10.99 16.78 3.96
C PRO A 116 9.87 15.76 3.75
N TYR A 117 8.76 15.97 4.44
CA TYR A 117 7.51 15.22 4.24
C TYR A 117 6.54 16.06 3.41
N ILE A 118 5.84 15.41 2.49
CA ILE A 118 4.74 16.00 1.75
C ILE A 118 3.42 15.37 2.20
N THR A 119 2.42 16.21 2.46
CA THR A 119 1.02 15.82 2.67
C THR A 119 0.22 16.32 1.47
N VAL A 120 -0.55 15.43 0.84
CA VAL A 120 -1.29 15.73 -0.40
C VAL A 120 -2.74 15.33 -0.26
N LEU A 121 -3.63 16.16 -0.79
CA LEU A 121 -5.04 15.86 -0.97
C LEU A 121 -5.38 15.77 -2.47
N ILE A 122 -6.01 14.67 -2.87
CA ILE A 122 -6.41 14.41 -4.26
C ILE A 122 -7.91 14.17 -4.33
N ASP A 123 -8.59 14.93 -5.17
CA ASP A 123 -10.01 14.74 -5.46
C ASP A 123 -10.23 13.47 -6.30
N CYS A 124 -11.11 12.59 -5.82
CA CYS A 124 -11.40 11.31 -6.48
C CYS A 124 -12.17 11.45 -7.79
N TYR A 125 -12.89 12.54 -8.04
CA TYR A 125 -13.62 12.78 -9.27
C TYR A 125 -12.71 13.36 -10.35
N SER A 126 -12.15 14.53 -10.13
CA SER A 126 -11.31 15.24 -11.10
C SER A 126 -9.89 14.70 -11.23
N LYS A 127 -9.40 13.95 -10.25
CA LYS A 127 -8.01 13.49 -10.09
C LYS A 127 -7.02 14.64 -9.87
N CYS A 128 -7.52 15.82 -9.59
CA CYS A 128 -6.70 17.00 -9.32
C CYS A 128 -6.17 16.98 -7.88
N ILE A 129 -4.96 17.47 -7.71
CA ILE A 129 -4.44 17.82 -6.39
C ILE A 129 -5.19 19.08 -5.95
N ILE A 130 -5.84 18.99 -4.79
CA ILE A 130 -6.60 20.13 -4.23
C ILE A 130 -5.88 20.81 -3.09
N GLY A 131 -4.97 20.11 -2.42
CA GLY A 131 -4.18 20.67 -1.32
C GLY A 131 -2.83 19.99 -1.18
N VAL A 132 -1.84 20.77 -0.77
CA VAL A 132 -0.46 20.32 -0.54
C VAL A 132 0.12 21.05 0.68
N TYR A 133 0.85 20.32 1.49
CA TYR A 133 1.74 20.86 2.51
C TYR A 133 3.09 20.14 2.48
N VAL A 134 4.16 20.88 2.57
CA VAL A 134 5.54 20.35 2.69
C VAL A 134 6.14 20.86 3.99
N GLY A 135 6.72 19.97 4.77
CA GLY A 135 7.35 20.31 6.05
C GLY A 135 8.48 19.35 6.41
N TYR A 136 9.29 19.76 7.38
CA TYR A 136 10.47 18.99 7.83
C TYR A 136 10.18 18.07 9.01
N LYS A 137 9.04 18.27 9.68
CA LYS A 137 8.61 17.42 10.78
C LYS A 137 7.86 16.21 10.24
N GLU A 138 7.93 15.13 10.98
CA GLU A 138 7.10 13.95 10.71
C GLU A 138 5.62 14.33 10.61
N PRO A 139 4.83 13.59 9.82
CA PRO A 139 3.40 13.82 9.68
C PRO A 139 2.72 13.92 11.05
N SER A 140 1.87 14.90 11.19
CA SER A 140 1.16 15.22 12.43
C SER A 140 -0.16 15.89 12.12
N TYR A 141 -0.97 16.11 13.14
CA TYR A 141 -2.19 16.92 13.03
C TYR A 141 -1.94 18.27 12.32
N ASP A 142 -0.83 18.97 12.62
CA ASP A 142 -0.54 20.28 12.00
C ASP A 142 -0.31 20.16 10.49
N SER A 143 0.35 19.10 10.03
CA SER A 143 0.57 18.87 8.60
C SER A 143 -0.74 18.61 7.86
N VAL A 144 -1.65 17.84 8.45
CA VAL A 144 -3.01 17.58 7.92
C VAL A 144 -3.81 18.88 7.88
N ARG A 145 -3.84 19.63 8.98
CA ARG A 145 -4.56 20.91 9.08
C ARG A 145 -4.08 21.90 8.02
N ARG A 146 -2.77 22.05 7.83
CA ARG A 146 -2.20 22.98 6.83
C ARG A 146 -2.55 22.53 5.40
N ALA A 147 -2.52 21.25 5.12
CA ALA A 147 -2.91 20.71 3.83
C ALA A 147 -4.40 20.91 3.55
N LEU A 148 -5.28 20.73 4.57
CA LEU A 148 -6.72 21.01 4.49
C LEU A 148 -7.00 22.50 4.28
N VAL A 149 -6.36 23.39 5.03
CA VAL A 149 -6.47 24.83 4.83
C VAL A 149 -6.08 25.20 3.39
N ASN A 150 -4.98 24.64 2.89
CA ASN A 150 -4.58 24.85 1.50
C ASN A 150 -5.62 24.31 0.51
N ALA A 151 -6.28 23.18 0.81
CA ALA A 151 -7.33 22.61 -0.06
C ALA A 151 -8.59 23.48 -0.12
N CYS A 152 -8.96 24.13 0.98
CA CYS A 152 -10.21 24.89 1.10
C CYS A 152 -10.11 26.33 0.62
N LEU A 153 -8.90 26.93 0.65
CA LEU A 153 -8.68 28.34 0.33
C LEU A 153 -8.24 28.54 -1.12
N SER A 154 -8.51 29.75 -1.65
CA SER A 154 -8.03 30.18 -2.97
C SER A 154 -6.52 30.15 -3.05
N LYS A 155 -6.00 29.78 -4.21
CA LYS A 155 -4.59 29.66 -4.52
C LYS A 155 -4.08 30.77 -5.46
N GLU A 156 -4.85 31.83 -5.66
CA GLU A 156 -4.46 32.98 -6.47
C GLU A 156 -3.16 33.64 -5.97
N TRP A 157 -2.90 33.56 -4.66
CA TRP A 157 -1.66 34.03 -4.05
C TRP A 157 -0.40 33.39 -4.67
N ILE A 158 -0.51 32.17 -5.26
CA ILE A 158 0.64 31.45 -5.85
C ILE A 158 1.15 32.21 -7.08
N THR A 159 0.27 32.61 -7.98
CA THR A 159 0.68 33.36 -9.17
C THR A 159 1.22 34.76 -8.82
N ASN A 160 0.71 35.36 -7.76
CA ASN A 160 1.23 36.61 -7.23
C ASN A 160 2.62 36.48 -6.62
N LYS A 161 2.84 35.43 -5.82
CA LYS A 161 4.13 35.15 -5.18
C LYS A 161 5.19 34.61 -6.16
N TYR A 162 4.75 33.85 -7.17
CA TYR A 162 5.62 33.20 -8.14
C TYR A 162 5.22 33.57 -9.58
N PRO A 163 5.63 34.77 -10.08
CA PRO A 163 5.18 35.26 -11.38
C PRO A 163 5.57 34.42 -12.59
N TYR A 164 6.52 33.50 -12.44
CA TYR A 164 6.90 32.53 -13.46
C TYR A 164 5.88 31.42 -13.64
N ILE A 165 4.98 31.19 -12.67
CA ILE A 165 3.88 30.23 -12.78
C ILE A 165 2.76 30.88 -13.58
N LYS A 166 2.53 30.40 -14.82
CA LYS A 166 1.55 30.97 -15.74
C LYS A 166 0.17 30.30 -15.63
N LYS A 167 0.09 29.11 -15.01
CA LYS A 167 -1.17 28.37 -14.87
C LYS A 167 -1.79 28.63 -13.53
N THR A 168 -3.09 28.85 -13.52
CA THR A 168 -3.88 28.93 -12.29
C THR A 168 -4.12 27.56 -11.69
N TRP A 169 -4.33 27.52 -10.37
CA TRP A 169 -4.70 26.32 -9.64
C TRP A 169 -6.09 26.53 -8.97
N PRO A 170 -7.20 26.33 -9.71
CA PRO A 170 -8.55 26.67 -9.24
C PRO A 170 -9.20 25.61 -8.34
N CYS A 171 -8.44 24.58 -7.90
CA CYS A 171 -8.98 23.47 -7.14
C CYS A 171 -9.09 23.84 -5.66
N GLU A 172 -10.27 24.31 -5.23
CA GLU A 172 -10.56 24.72 -3.85
C GLU A 172 -12.01 24.39 -3.48
N GLY A 173 -12.27 24.29 -2.19
CA GLY A 173 -13.63 24.15 -1.67
C GLY A 173 -13.78 23.19 -0.51
N LYS A 174 -15.02 23.10 -0.01
CA LYS A 174 -15.40 22.22 1.10
C LYS A 174 -15.44 20.75 0.65
N ILE A 175 -14.80 19.89 1.42
CA ILE A 175 -14.68 18.45 1.16
C ILE A 175 -15.90 17.71 1.70
N GLY A 176 -16.53 16.85 0.88
CA GLY A 176 -17.64 16.00 1.32
C GLY A 176 -17.17 14.89 2.25
N VAL A 177 -16.33 14.00 1.74
CA VAL A 177 -15.74 12.88 2.51
C VAL A 177 -14.23 12.89 2.36
N LEU A 178 -13.53 12.95 3.49
CA LEU A 178 -12.08 12.80 3.56
C LEU A 178 -11.72 11.34 3.81
N VAL A 179 -10.75 10.82 3.07
CA VAL A 179 -10.27 9.43 3.19
C VAL A 179 -8.81 9.42 3.63
N PRO A 180 -8.55 9.43 4.94
CA PRO A 180 -7.21 9.30 5.48
C PRO A 180 -6.73 7.85 5.44
N ASP A 181 -5.43 7.64 5.73
CA ASP A 181 -4.95 6.37 6.22
C ASP A 181 -5.31 6.19 7.71
N ASN A 182 -5.15 4.97 8.24
CA ASN A 182 -5.35 4.68 9.68
C ASN A 182 -4.17 5.14 10.55
N ALA A 183 -3.50 6.20 10.16
CA ALA A 183 -2.41 6.75 10.91
C ALA A 183 -2.91 7.50 12.16
N THR A 184 -2.15 7.42 13.24
CA THR A 184 -2.52 7.94 14.57
C THR A 184 -2.78 9.45 14.59
N GLU A 185 -2.18 10.20 13.65
CA GLU A 185 -2.38 11.64 13.50
C GLU A 185 -3.81 12.04 13.11
N PHE A 186 -4.59 11.11 12.56
CA PHE A 186 -6.00 11.33 12.22
C PHE A 186 -6.96 10.99 13.36
N TRP A 187 -6.47 10.43 14.47
CA TRP A 187 -7.28 10.01 15.62
C TRP A 187 -7.25 11.01 16.77
N SER A 188 -6.65 12.19 16.59
CA SER A 188 -6.64 13.19 17.66
C SER A 188 -8.00 13.89 17.75
N SER A 189 -8.52 14.02 18.96
CA SER A 189 -9.79 14.75 19.24
C SER A 189 -9.78 16.19 18.72
N SER A 190 -8.63 16.78 18.58
CA SER A 190 -8.45 18.13 18.02
C SER A 190 -8.69 18.20 16.51
N LEU A 191 -8.62 17.07 15.78
CA LEU A 191 -8.95 17.02 14.36
C LEU A 191 -10.46 17.16 14.15
N ASP A 192 -11.26 16.60 15.06
CA ASP A 192 -12.71 16.55 14.93
C ASP A 192 -13.34 17.96 14.86
N ASP A 193 -12.90 18.90 15.69
CA ASP A 193 -13.56 20.21 15.76
C ASP A 193 -13.17 21.17 14.62
N ALA A 194 -11.89 21.22 14.27
CA ALA A 194 -11.42 22.16 13.24
C ALA A 194 -11.63 21.64 11.81
N CYS A 195 -11.51 20.32 11.61
CA CYS A 195 -11.69 19.69 10.30
C CYS A 195 -13.16 19.46 9.98
N LEU A 196 -14.01 19.10 10.96
CA LEU A 196 -15.44 18.85 10.77
C LEU A 196 -16.19 20.09 10.22
N SER A 197 -15.70 21.29 10.46
CA SER A 197 -16.28 22.50 9.85
C SER A 197 -16.04 22.58 8.33
N GLN A 198 -14.94 22.00 7.83
CA GLN A 198 -14.50 22.03 6.43
C GLN A 198 -14.64 20.70 5.70
N VAL A 199 -14.81 19.60 6.44
CA VAL A 199 -15.00 18.25 5.95
C VAL A 199 -16.35 17.75 6.43
N GLY A 200 -17.17 17.22 5.51
CA GLY A 200 -18.51 16.73 5.86
C GLY A 200 -18.48 15.43 6.65
N ASP A 201 -17.57 14.51 6.28
CA ASP A 201 -17.42 13.19 6.91
C ASP A 201 -15.98 12.65 6.71
N ILE A 202 -15.57 11.69 7.55
CA ILE A 202 -14.28 11.02 7.46
C ILE A 202 -14.52 9.52 7.30
N ASP A 203 -14.02 8.94 6.21
CA ASP A 203 -14.11 7.51 5.91
C ASP A 203 -12.72 6.86 6.07
N PHE A 204 -12.47 6.26 7.22
CA PHE A 204 -11.21 5.58 7.51
C PHE A 204 -11.07 4.28 6.73
N ASN A 205 -9.97 4.14 6.02
CA ASN A 205 -9.64 2.89 5.35
C ASN A 205 -9.37 1.77 6.36
N GLN A 206 -9.77 0.55 6.01
CA GLN A 206 -9.47 -0.62 6.83
C GLN A 206 -7.96 -0.85 6.88
N VAL A 207 -7.42 -1.12 8.08
CA VAL A 207 -6.01 -1.43 8.33
C VAL A 207 -5.52 -2.53 7.38
N GLY A 208 -4.34 -2.34 6.80
CA GLY A 208 -3.71 -3.32 5.92
C GLY A 208 -4.29 -3.42 4.51
N LYS A 209 -5.10 -2.44 4.07
CA LYS A 209 -5.66 -2.36 2.72
C LYS A 209 -5.23 -1.10 1.98
N PRO A 210 -3.94 -0.89 1.71
CA PRO A 210 -3.41 0.31 1.05
C PRO A 210 -4.03 0.55 -0.33
N TRP A 211 -4.42 -0.52 -1.03
CA TRP A 211 -5.06 -0.43 -2.36
C TRP A 211 -6.41 0.30 -2.42
N LEU A 212 -6.94 0.75 -1.29
CA LEU A 212 -8.15 1.58 -1.26
C LEU A 212 -7.87 3.05 -1.61
N LYS A 213 -6.59 3.45 -1.73
CA LYS A 213 -6.12 4.79 -2.14
C LYS A 213 -5.23 4.74 -3.39
N PRO A 214 -5.69 4.21 -4.52
CA PRO A 214 -4.84 4.00 -5.69
C PRO A 214 -4.42 5.31 -6.37
N LEU A 215 -5.16 6.40 -6.16
CA LEU A 215 -4.88 7.69 -6.79
C LEU A 215 -3.65 8.33 -6.17
N ILE A 216 -3.62 8.42 -4.85
CA ILE A 216 -2.55 9.08 -4.14
C ILE A 216 -1.24 8.26 -4.20
N GLU A 217 -1.34 6.92 -4.13
CA GLU A 217 -0.19 6.05 -4.34
C GLU A 217 0.43 6.24 -5.74
N ARG A 218 -0.41 6.31 -6.77
CA ARG A 218 0.04 6.58 -8.14
C ARG A 218 0.68 7.95 -8.27
N PHE A 219 0.11 8.95 -7.60
CA PHE A 219 0.67 10.31 -7.59
C PHE A 219 2.08 10.32 -6.98
N PHE A 220 2.29 9.73 -5.80
CA PHE A 220 3.61 9.66 -5.18
C PHE A 220 4.62 8.91 -6.05
N GLY A 221 4.21 7.82 -6.69
CA GLY A 221 5.04 7.13 -7.67
C GLY A 221 5.43 8.00 -8.87
N THR A 222 4.52 8.86 -9.32
CA THR A 222 4.78 9.81 -10.42
C THR A 222 5.67 10.97 -9.96
N LEU A 223 5.45 11.50 -8.78
CA LEU A 223 6.24 12.55 -8.16
C LEU A 223 7.72 12.12 -8.10
N ASN A 224 7.99 10.95 -7.53
CA ASN A 224 9.35 10.44 -7.40
C ASN A 224 10.02 10.13 -8.74
N LYS A 225 9.29 9.54 -9.69
CA LYS A 225 9.87 9.08 -10.97
C LYS A 225 10.00 10.15 -12.04
N LYS A 226 9.16 11.19 -12.01
CA LYS A 226 9.12 12.21 -13.06
C LYS A 226 9.58 13.59 -12.59
N PHE A 227 9.25 13.95 -11.35
CA PHE A 227 9.55 15.28 -10.85
C PHE A 227 10.87 15.29 -10.07
N LEU A 228 11.01 14.46 -9.03
CA LEU A 228 12.21 14.47 -8.18
C LEU A 228 13.44 13.91 -8.88
N VAL A 229 13.28 13.15 -9.98
CA VAL A 229 14.40 12.53 -10.70
C VAL A 229 15.43 13.51 -11.19
N SER A 230 15.03 14.75 -11.50
CA SER A 230 15.90 15.80 -12.04
C SER A 230 16.37 16.82 -11.01
N ILE A 231 15.95 16.68 -9.74
CA ILE A 231 16.31 17.63 -8.68
C ILE A 231 17.62 17.18 -8.01
N PRO A 232 18.61 18.07 -7.83
CA PRO A 232 19.78 17.79 -7.03
C PRO A 232 19.40 17.40 -5.59
N GLY A 233 20.23 16.58 -4.92
CA GLY A 233 19.91 16.08 -3.58
C GLY A 233 18.92 14.90 -3.55
N LYS A 234 18.51 14.39 -4.72
CA LYS A 234 17.66 13.21 -4.83
C LYS A 234 18.26 12.02 -4.09
N THR A 235 17.44 11.28 -3.34
CA THR A 235 17.79 9.97 -2.81
C THR A 235 17.27 8.86 -3.72
N PHE A 236 17.86 7.67 -3.60
CA PHE A 236 17.47 6.50 -4.41
C PHE A 236 16.83 5.44 -3.53
N SER A 237 15.95 4.63 -4.11
CA SER A 237 15.25 3.55 -3.42
C SER A 237 16.15 2.35 -3.11
N SER A 238 17.30 2.22 -3.78
CA SER A 238 18.25 1.12 -3.56
C SER A 238 19.71 1.60 -3.53
N ALA A 239 20.53 0.93 -2.71
CA ALA A 239 21.95 1.21 -2.61
C ALA A 239 22.72 0.95 -3.95
N SER A 240 22.20 0.10 -4.83
CA SER A 240 22.79 -0.18 -6.13
C SER A 240 22.66 1.00 -7.11
N GLU A 241 21.64 1.84 -6.94
CA GLU A 241 21.44 3.04 -7.76
C GLU A 241 22.30 4.22 -7.31
N LEU A 242 22.82 4.16 -6.08
CA LEU A 242 23.67 5.21 -5.47
C LEU A 242 25.14 5.22 -5.97
N LYS A 243 25.52 4.34 -6.90
CA LYS A 243 26.92 4.20 -7.34
C LYS A 243 27.53 5.55 -7.76
N GLY A 244 28.41 6.10 -6.89
CA GLY A 244 29.17 7.32 -7.15
C GLY A 244 28.42 8.64 -6.88
N TYR A 245 27.13 8.60 -6.55
CA TYR A 245 26.33 9.77 -6.19
C TYR A 245 26.20 9.89 -4.65
N LYS A 246 26.39 11.10 -4.15
CA LYS A 246 26.28 11.41 -2.71
C LYS A 246 25.20 12.47 -2.51
N PRO A 247 23.95 12.07 -2.13
CA PRO A 247 22.81 13.00 -2.02
C PRO A 247 23.09 14.22 -1.13
N ASP A 248 23.84 14.03 -0.05
CA ASP A 248 24.20 15.06 0.92
C ASP A 248 25.16 16.11 0.36
N LYS A 249 25.97 15.77 -0.65
CA LYS A 249 26.90 16.69 -1.32
C LYS A 249 26.27 17.42 -2.49
N ASP A 250 25.26 16.81 -3.10
CA ASP A 250 24.52 17.32 -4.25
C ASP A 250 23.18 17.94 -3.83
N ALA A 251 22.90 18.05 -2.50
CA ALA A 251 21.69 18.62 -1.94
C ALA A 251 21.60 20.13 -2.22
N VAL A 252 20.38 20.63 -2.34
CA VAL A 252 20.03 22.03 -2.68
C VAL A 252 19.21 22.64 -1.56
#